data_8d8e5730134f53b8565f5c9762d63c48
#
_entry.id   8d8e5730134f53b8565f5c9762d63c48
#
_cell.length_a   1.000
_cell.length_b   1.000
_cell.length_c   1.000
_cell.angle_alpha   90.00
_cell.angle_beta   90.00
_cell.angle_gamma   90.00
#
_symmetry.space_group_name_H-M   'P 1'
#
loop_
_entity.id
_entity.type
_entity.pdbx_description
1 polymer ?
#
loop_
_entity_poly.entity_id
_entity_poly.type
_entity_poly.pdbx_seq_one_letter_code
_entity_poly.pdbx_strand_id
1 'polypeptide(L)'
;GIPQSADNPPWDGGFTWTKDKDNRDWIAVSCEGEGARIWWPNKDHITAEGDSVRMTYTVPSNLVAIGNGKLKNIKNMGEKTSYEWFVSNPINNYNISVQIGNYVSVQDTLIKDNQTHFMNHYVLDYNKELASNFFPQSKEVIRFYEKYFGDYQWYEDGYKLVEVPYLGMEHQSAVTYGNGFSIYNGVRSKSWPMYGV
;
A
#
# COMPACT_ATOMS: atom_id res chain seq x y z
N GLY A 1 11.36 12.01 17.42
CA GLY A 1 10.50 13.03 16.83
C GLY A 1 9.04 12.63 16.92
N ILE A 2 8.15 13.54 16.66
CA ILE A 2 6.71 13.26 16.55
C ILE A 2 6.39 13.25 15.05
N PRO A 3 5.83 12.17 14.51
CA PRO A 3 5.40 12.14 13.13
C PRO A 3 4.38 13.25 12.84
N GLN A 4 4.49 13.87 11.68
CA GLN A 4 3.56 14.93 11.29
C GLN A 4 2.26 14.33 10.76
N SER A 5 1.14 15.00 11.04
CA SER A 5 -0.14 14.71 10.42
C SER A 5 -0.24 15.41 9.08
N ALA A 6 -0.84 14.75 8.09
CA ALA A 6 -1.23 15.38 6.83
C ALA A 6 -2.51 16.19 7.03
N ASP A 7 -2.54 17.42 6.51
CA ASP A 7 -3.72 18.29 6.55
C ASP A 7 -4.63 18.06 5.34
N ASN A 8 -4.05 17.69 4.19
CA ASN A 8 -4.76 17.44 2.93
C ASN A 8 -4.17 16.25 2.16
N PRO A 9 -4.26 15.02 2.71
CA PRO A 9 -3.68 13.84 2.06
C PRO A 9 -4.40 13.49 0.74
N PRO A 10 -3.69 12.99 -0.28
CA PRO A 10 -2.25 12.67 -0.27
C PRO A 10 -1.33 13.84 -0.64
N TRP A 11 -1.86 15.03 -0.94
CA TRP A 11 -1.14 16.17 -1.54
C TRP A 11 -0.08 16.79 -0.62
N ASP A 12 -0.30 16.72 0.68
CA ASP A 12 0.71 16.98 1.68
C ASP A 12 1.18 15.67 2.34
N GLY A 13 2.43 15.62 2.77
CA GLY A 13 2.98 14.43 3.39
C GLY A 13 2.60 14.30 4.86
N GLY A 14 2.58 13.07 5.36
CA GLY A 14 2.38 12.79 6.77
C GLY A 14 1.44 11.63 7.06
N PHE A 15 1.07 11.53 8.32
CA PHE A 15 0.10 10.56 8.78
C PHE A 15 -1.34 11.07 8.67
N THR A 16 -2.21 10.27 8.08
CA THR A 16 -3.66 10.40 8.21
C THR A 16 -4.11 9.54 9.39
N TRP A 17 -4.55 10.19 10.46
CA TRP A 17 -5.10 9.54 11.66
C TRP A 17 -6.61 9.65 11.62
N THR A 18 -7.30 8.55 11.38
CA THR A 18 -8.76 8.55 11.28
C THR A 18 -9.36 7.28 11.86
N LYS A 19 -10.67 7.18 11.75
CA LYS A 19 -11.44 5.98 12.12
C LYS A 19 -12.13 5.43 10.88
N ASP A 20 -12.28 4.12 10.83
CA ASP A 20 -13.13 3.47 9.85
C ASP A 20 -14.63 3.62 10.20
N LYS A 21 -15.52 3.07 9.36
CA LYS A 21 -16.97 3.16 9.59
C LYS A 21 -17.45 2.51 10.89
N ASP A 22 -16.65 1.59 11.45
CA ASP A 22 -16.95 0.90 12.70
C ASP A 22 -16.25 1.55 13.91
N ASN A 23 -15.74 2.80 13.71
CA ASN A 23 -15.04 3.60 14.73
C ASN A 23 -13.74 2.99 15.23
N ARG A 24 -13.08 2.12 14.42
CA ARG A 24 -11.78 1.51 14.70
C ARG A 24 -10.66 2.37 14.12
N ASP A 25 -9.45 2.28 14.70
CA ASP A 25 -8.30 3.04 14.21
C ASP A 25 -7.96 2.67 12.76
N TRP A 26 -7.80 3.70 11.92
CA TRP A 26 -7.37 3.58 10.53
C TRP A 26 -6.34 4.66 10.24
N ILE A 27 -5.11 4.24 10.01
CA ILE A 27 -3.95 5.11 9.94
C ILE A 27 -3.20 4.80 8.66
N ALA A 28 -2.78 5.82 7.93
CA ALA A 28 -2.01 5.64 6.70
C ALA A 28 -1.00 6.78 6.51
N VAL A 29 0.10 6.49 5.85
CA VAL A 29 1.13 7.47 5.46
C VAL A 29 0.96 7.83 4.00
N SER A 30 1.07 9.10 3.68
CA SER A 30 1.26 9.63 2.34
C SER A 30 2.52 10.49 2.27
N CYS A 31 3.23 10.47 1.15
CA CYS A 31 4.44 11.27 0.93
C CYS A 31 4.52 11.66 -0.56
N GLU A 32 3.80 12.70 -0.97
CA GLU A 32 3.91 13.23 -2.34
C GLU A 32 4.69 14.54 -2.38
N GLY A 33 4.11 15.64 -1.97
CA GLY A 33 4.76 16.95 -2.00
C GLY A 33 5.83 17.14 -0.91
N GLU A 34 5.63 16.52 0.25
CA GLU A 34 6.61 16.47 1.34
C GLU A 34 7.30 15.10 1.36
N GLY A 35 8.61 15.12 1.60
CA GLY A 35 9.42 13.91 1.61
C GLY A 35 9.23 13.02 2.84
N ALA A 36 9.77 11.84 2.79
CA ALA A 36 9.71 10.84 3.86
C ALA A 36 10.27 11.33 5.22
N ARG A 37 11.09 12.38 5.22
CA ARG A 37 11.68 13.02 6.42
C ARG A 37 10.66 13.40 7.49
N ILE A 38 9.40 13.58 7.09
CA ILE A 38 8.34 14.00 8.01
C ILE A 38 7.88 12.90 8.96
N TRP A 39 8.16 11.63 8.67
CA TRP A 39 7.73 10.53 9.50
C TRP A 39 8.82 9.53 9.89
N TRP A 40 9.91 9.41 9.11
CA TRP A 40 11.05 8.56 9.47
C TRP A 40 12.38 9.23 9.12
N PRO A 41 13.47 8.97 9.90
CA PRO A 41 14.77 9.56 9.63
C PRO A 41 15.42 8.95 8.38
N ASN A 42 15.69 9.78 7.38
CA ASN A 42 16.32 9.37 6.14
C ASN A 42 17.12 10.52 5.53
N LYS A 43 17.86 10.25 4.45
CA LYS A 43 18.50 11.30 3.66
C LYS A 43 17.43 12.03 2.85
N ASP A 44 17.23 13.32 3.16
CA ASP A 44 16.22 14.16 2.52
C ASP A 44 16.69 14.64 1.14
N HIS A 45 16.64 13.75 0.16
CA HIS A 45 16.98 14.04 -1.23
C HIS A 45 16.24 13.08 -2.17
N ILE A 46 15.71 13.62 -3.29
CA ILE A 46 14.90 12.83 -4.24
C ILE A 46 15.67 11.68 -4.92
N THR A 47 17.00 11.77 -4.98
CA THR A 47 17.85 10.70 -5.53
C THR A 47 18.30 9.70 -4.48
N ALA A 48 17.83 9.81 -3.24
CA ALA A 48 18.20 8.88 -2.19
C ALA A 48 17.34 7.62 -2.31
N GLU A 49 17.96 6.54 -2.72
CA GLU A 49 17.37 5.21 -2.80
C GLU A 49 18.21 4.26 -1.96
N GLY A 50 17.54 3.43 -1.18
CA GLY A 50 18.16 2.28 -0.54
C GLY A 50 18.12 1.10 -1.49
N ASP A 51 19.20 0.31 -1.55
CA ASP A 51 19.26 -0.93 -2.36
C ASP A 51 18.20 -1.96 -1.91
N SER A 52 17.83 -1.90 -0.64
CA SER A 52 16.78 -2.71 -0.03
C SER A 52 16.33 -2.05 1.27
N VAL A 53 15.15 -2.41 1.77
CA VAL A 53 14.67 -1.91 3.05
C VAL A 53 13.96 -2.99 3.86
N ARG A 54 14.26 -3.04 5.15
CA ARG A 54 13.56 -3.87 6.14
C ARG A 54 12.81 -2.97 7.10
N MET A 55 11.51 -3.17 7.20
CA MET A 55 10.63 -2.39 8.05
C MET A 55 9.98 -3.29 9.09
N THR A 56 9.94 -2.83 10.33
CA THR A 56 9.26 -3.56 11.41
C THR A 56 8.27 -2.62 12.09
N TYR A 57 6.99 -2.93 11.97
CA TYR A 57 5.90 -2.16 12.54
C TYR A 57 5.28 -2.92 13.71
N THR A 58 5.27 -2.32 14.89
CA THR A 58 4.66 -2.90 16.08
C THR A 58 3.42 -2.10 16.45
N VAL A 59 2.27 -2.76 16.39
CA VAL A 59 0.96 -2.14 16.57
C VAL A 59 0.14 -2.90 17.63
N PRO A 60 -0.95 -2.32 18.18
CA PRO A 60 -1.90 -3.07 18.99
C PRO A 60 -2.38 -4.33 18.28
N SER A 61 -2.56 -5.45 19.02
CA SER A 61 -2.83 -6.78 18.40
C SER A 61 -4.17 -6.89 17.67
N ASN A 62 -5.06 -5.93 17.86
CA ASN A 62 -6.31 -5.82 17.12
C ASN A 62 -6.16 -5.12 15.74
N LEU A 63 -4.95 -4.67 15.41
CA LEU A 63 -4.63 -3.98 14.14
C LEU A 63 -3.60 -4.76 13.33
N VAL A 64 -3.65 -4.57 12.03
CA VAL A 64 -2.70 -5.13 11.07
C VAL A 64 -1.90 -3.98 10.46
N ALA A 65 -0.58 -4.12 10.39
CA ALA A 65 0.30 -3.15 9.74
C ALA A 65 0.81 -3.68 8.40
N ILE A 66 0.56 -2.94 7.34
CA ILE A 66 0.96 -3.27 5.96
C ILE A 66 2.08 -2.34 5.53
N GLY A 67 3.16 -2.90 5.00
CA GLY A 67 4.29 -2.18 4.42
C GLY A 67 4.57 -2.57 2.97
N ASN A 68 5.57 -1.94 2.40
CA ASN A 68 6.09 -2.29 1.07
C ASN A 68 6.75 -3.67 1.06
N GLY A 69 6.87 -4.27 -0.12
CA GLY A 69 7.55 -5.55 -0.30
C GLY A 69 6.78 -6.76 0.21
N LYS A 70 7.50 -7.77 0.64
CA LYS A 70 6.94 -9.04 1.15
C LYS A 70 6.93 -9.08 2.66
N LEU A 71 5.83 -9.57 3.22
CA LEU A 71 5.74 -9.92 4.64
C LEU A 71 6.68 -11.09 4.94
N LYS A 72 7.63 -10.88 5.84
CA LYS A 72 8.63 -11.88 6.22
C LYS A 72 8.30 -12.57 7.53
N ASN A 73 7.74 -11.82 8.49
CA ASN A 73 7.44 -12.36 9.81
C ASN A 73 6.29 -11.63 10.48
N ILE A 74 5.54 -12.36 11.30
CA ILE A 74 4.54 -11.82 12.21
C ILE A 74 4.86 -12.38 13.59
N LYS A 75 5.07 -11.49 14.56
CA LYS A 75 5.34 -11.87 15.95
C LYS A 75 4.27 -11.31 16.87
N ASN A 76 3.45 -12.20 17.43
CA ASN A 76 2.51 -11.85 18.47
C ASN A 76 3.25 -11.71 19.81
N MET A 77 3.01 -10.60 20.52
CA MET A 77 3.62 -10.27 21.80
C MET A 77 2.54 -9.94 22.87
N GLY A 78 1.37 -10.55 22.77
CA GLY A 78 0.22 -10.31 23.64
C GLY A 78 -0.60 -9.10 23.16
N GLU A 79 -0.50 -7.98 23.85
CA GLU A 79 -1.25 -6.76 23.50
C GLU A 79 -0.77 -6.08 22.22
N LYS A 80 0.39 -6.46 21.69
CA LYS A 80 0.98 -5.93 20.46
C LYS A 80 1.36 -7.04 19.51
N THR A 81 1.32 -6.74 18.22
CA THR A 81 1.81 -7.60 17.13
C THR A 81 2.81 -6.83 16.28
N SER A 82 3.91 -7.46 15.97
CA SER A 82 4.97 -6.91 15.12
C SER A 82 4.92 -7.56 13.74
N TYR A 83 4.95 -6.73 12.70
CA TYR A 83 4.94 -7.13 11.29
C TYR A 83 6.26 -6.73 10.65
N GLU A 84 7.02 -7.70 10.13
CA GLU A 84 8.27 -7.46 9.42
C GLU A 84 8.05 -7.56 7.92
N TRP A 85 8.31 -6.47 7.21
CA TRP A 85 8.25 -6.36 5.76
C TRP A 85 9.63 -6.14 5.16
N PHE A 86 9.85 -6.62 3.94
CA PHE A 86 11.13 -6.48 3.26
C PHE A 86 10.93 -6.21 1.77
N VAL A 87 11.60 -5.17 1.30
CA VAL A 87 11.77 -4.82 -0.11
C VAL A 87 13.18 -5.19 -0.53
N SER A 88 13.32 -6.00 -1.57
CA SER A 88 14.61 -6.50 -2.08
C SER A 88 15.17 -5.67 -3.23
N ASN A 89 14.36 -4.85 -3.87
CA ASN A 89 14.76 -3.96 -4.94
C ASN A 89 15.05 -2.54 -4.43
N PRO A 90 15.81 -1.73 -5.17
CA PRO A 90 15.97 -0.33 -4.85
C PRO A 90 14.62 0.38 -4.69
N ILE A 91 14.51 1.20 -3.66
CA ILE A 91 13.28 1.92 -3.34
C ILE A 91 13.58 3.35 -2.91
N ASN A 92 12.89 4.30 -3.54
CA ASN A 92 12.98 5.70 -3.16
C ASN A 92 12.34 5.93 -1.78
N ASN A 93 12.88 6.87 -1.04
CA ASN A 93 12.43 7.17 0.33
C ASN A 93 10.95 7.51 0.43
N TYR A 94 10.39 8.27 -0.53
CA TYR A 94 8.98 8.65 -0.49
C TYR A 94 8.02 7.47 -0.70
N ASN A 95 8.50 6.41 -1.36
CA ASN A 95 7.72 5.20 -1.58
C ASN A 95 7.53 4.34 -0.32
N ILE A 96 8.41 4.50 0.69
CA ILE A 96 8.31 3.73 1.93
C ILE A 96 7.10 4.23 2.71
N SER A 97 6.18 3.32 3.00
CA SER A 97 4.89 3.65 3.61
C SER A 97 4.42 2.59 4.59
N VAL A 98 3.50 2.97 5.45
CA VAL A 98 2.80 2.07 6.36
C VAL A 98 1.31 2.39 6.40
N GLN A 99 0.49 1.34 6.36
CA GLN A 99 -0.95 1.42 6.51
C GLN A 99 -1.36 0.51 7.68
N ILE A 100 -2.15 1.03 8.61
CA ILE A 100 -2.53 0.34 9.84
C ILE A 100 -4.05 0.40 9.98
N GLY A 101 -4.68 -0.75 10.21
CA GLY A 101 -6.13 -0.84 10.34
C GLY A 101 -6.60 -2.28 10.56
N ASN A 102 -7.91 -2.49 10.51
CA ASN A 102 -8.50 -3.82 10.57
C ASN A 102 -8.49 -4.47 9.18
N TYR A 103 -7.29 -4.67 8.64
CA TYR A 103 -7.10 -5.22 7.30
C TYR A 103 -7.27 -6.72 7.25
N VAL A 104 -7.87 -7.17 6.16
CA VAL A 104 -7.87 -8.56 5.71
C VAL A 104 -7.24 -8.65 4.32
N SER A 105 -6.66 -9.80 4.01
CA SER A 105 -6.06 -10.02 2.69
C SER A 105 -7.10 -10.51 1.68
N VAL A 106 -6.97 -10.03 0.45
CA VAL A 106 -7.60 -10.55 -0.76
C VAL A 106 -6.49 -11.07 -1.65
N GLN A 107 -6.40 -12.38 -1.78
CA GLN A 107 -5.34 -13.02 -2.56
C GLN A 107 -5.74 -13.10 -4.03
N ASP A 108 -4.78 -12.77 -4.89
CA ASP A 108 -4.89 -12.94 -6.33
C ASP A 108 -3.54 -13.37 -6.91
N THR A 109 -3.51 -13.75 -8.18
CA THR A 109 -2.28 -14.16 -8.87
C THR A 109 -2.24 -13.63 -10.29
N LEU A 110 -1.05 -13.26 -10.73
CA LEU A 110 -0.74 -12.96 -12.12
C LEU A 110 0.20 -14.03 -12.66
N ILE A 111 -0.16 -14.65 -13.76
CA ILE A 111 0.70 -15.61 -14.46
C ILE A 111 1.40 -14.90 -15.59
N LYS A 112 2.73 -14.95 -15.59
CA LYS A 112 3.61 -14.40 -16.63
C LYS A 112 4.80 -15.34 -16.85
N ASP A 113 5.12 -15.64 -18.10
CA ASP A 113 6.26 -16.48 -18.50
C ASP A 113 6.34 -17.81 -17.72
N ASN A 114 5.17 -18.47 -17.53
CA ASN A 114 4.98 -19.68 -16.74
C ASN A 114 5.35 -19.54 -15.25
N GLN A 115 5.49 -18.31 -14.74
CA GLN A 115 5.68 -18.03 -13.33
C GLN A 115 4.41 -17.46 -12.71
N THR A 116 4.14 -17.83 -11.47
CA THR A 116 3.01 -17.30 -10.70
C THR A 116 3.51 -16.21 -9.75
N HIS A 117 3.02 -15.00 -9.98
CA HIS A 117 3.29 -13.85 -9.11
C HIS A 117 2.09 -13.62 -8.19
N PHE A 118 2.32 -13.66 -6.88
CA PHE A 118 1.28 -13.45 -5.89
C PHE A 118 0.98 -11.96 -5.71
N MET A 119 -0.31 -11.64 -5.73
CA MET A 119 -0.85 -10.31 -5.49
C MET A 119 -1.71 -10.38 -4.22
N ASN A 120 -1.20 -9.87 -3.13
CA ASN A 120 -1.89 -9.91 -1.84
C ASN A 120 -2.42 -8.52 -1.51
N HIS A 121 -3.63 -8.21 -1.93
CA HIS A 121 -4.29 -6.94 -1.62
C HIS A 121 -4.80 -6.91 -0.18
N TYR A 122 -4.91 -5.71 0.38
CA TYR A 122 -5.38 -5.52 1.75
C TYR A 122 -6.48 -4.47 1.80
N VAL A 123 -7.58 -4.82 2.43
CA VAL A 123 -8.75 -3.95 2.59
C VAL A 123 -9.31 -4.07 3.99
N LEU A 124 -10.08 -3.10 4.42
CA LEU A 124 -10.85 -3.21 5.65
C LEU A 124 -11.80 -4.41 5.57
N ASP A 125 -11.94 -5.14 6.65
CA ASP A 125 -12.59 -6.46 6.71
C ASP A 125 -13.98 -6.48 6.05
N TYR A 126 -14.77 -5.43 6.25
CA TYR A 126 -16.12 -5.31 5.68
C TYR A 126 -16.14 -5.02 4.16
N ASN A 127 -15.00 -4.66 3.56
CA ASN A 127 -14.88 -4.40 2.12
C ASN A 127 -14.30 -5.59 1.35
N LYS A 128 -14.07 -6.73 2.01
CA LYS A 128 -13.43 -7.90 1.41
C LYS A 128 -14.16 -8.39 0.16
N GLU A 129 -15.48 -8.48 0.19
CA GLU A 129 -16.27 -8.96 -0.94
C GLU A 129 -16.20 -7.98 -2.12
N LEU A 130 -16.34 -6.67 -1.85
CA LEU A 130 -16.20 -5.62 -2.87
C LEU A 130 -14.82 -5.67 -3.53
N ALA A 131 -13.77 -5.78 -2.74
CA ALA A 131 -12.40 -5.85 -3.22
C ALA A 131 -12.15 -7.12 -4.04
N SER A 132 -12.67 -8.26 -3.62
CA SER A 132 -12.53 -9.52 -4.36
C SER A 132 -13.14 -9.45 -5.75
N ASN A 133 -14.17 -8.65 -5.95
CA ASN A 133 -14.79 -8.42 -7.25
C ASN A 133 -14.12 -7.30 -8.06
N PHE A 134 -13.47 -6.36 -7.39
CA PHE A 134 -12.93 -5.15 -8.02
C PHE A 134 -11.44 -5.27 -8.36
N PHE A 135 -10.60 -5.74 -7.44
CA PHE A 135 -9.15 -5.75 -7.60
C PHE A 135 -8.60 -6.68 -8.69
N PRO A 136 -9.27 -7.75 -9.13
CA PRO A 136 -8.75 -8.54 -10.26
C PRO A 136 -8.48 -7.76 -11.54
N GLN A 137 -9.11 -6.59 -11.73
CA GLN A 137 -8.83 -5.71 -12.86
C GLN A 137 -7.40 -5.12 -12.83
N SER A 138 -6.73 -5.07 -11.69
CA SER A 138 -5.35 -4.61 -11.59
C SER A 138 -4.39 -5.43 -12.45
N LYS A 139 -4.69 -6.70 -12.69
CA LYS A 139 -3.91 -7.56 -13.61
C LYS A 139 -3.95 -7.05 -15.05
N GLU A 140 -5.12 -6.60 -15.49
CA GLU A 140 -5.25 -6.04 -16.85
C GLU A 140 -4.51 -4.71 -16.98
N VAL A 141 -4.48 -3.93 -15.89
CA VAL A 141 -3.71 -2.68 -15.83
C VAL A 141 -2.22 -2.98 -15.92
N ILE A 142 -1.70 -3.90 -15.12
CA ILE A 142 -0.29 -4.31 -15.18
C ILE A 142 0.08 -4.79 -16.58
N ARG A 143 -0.72 -5.70 -17.18
CA ARG A 143 -0.48 -6.18 -18.54
C ARG A 143 -0.50 -5.08 -19.59
N PHE A 144 -1.38 -4.09 -19.42
CA PHE A 144 -1.44 -2.94 -20.30
C PHE A 144 -0.15 -2.11 -20.21
N TYR A 145 0.31 -1.80 -18.99
CA TYR A 145 1.54 -1.05 -18.80
C TYR A 145 2.76 -1.82 -19.28
N GLU A 146 2.85 -3.11 -19.01
CA GLU A 146 3.96 -3.94 -19.48
C GLU A 146 4.07 -3.96 -20.99
N LYS A 147 2.94 -3.96 -21.69
CA LYS A 147 2.91 -3.93 -23.15
C LYS A 147 3.56 -2.66 -23.75
N TYR A 148 3.46 -1.52 -23.07
CA TYR A 148 3.88 -0.23 -23.60
C TYR A 148 5.14 0.34 -22.95
N PHE A 149 5.43 -0.05 -21.72
CA PHE A 149 6.50 0.52 -20.89
C PHE A 149 7.56 -0.50 -20.46
N GLY A 150 7.36 -1.78 -20.78
CA GLY A 150 8.22 -2.87 -20.33
C GLY A 150 7.73 -3.52 -19.04
N ASP A 151 8.42 -4.59 -18.68
CA ASP A 151 8.02 -5.45 -17.56
C ASP A 151 7.98 -4.73 -16.23
N TYR A 152 7.01 -5.07 -15.39
CA TYR A 152 6.98 -4.63 -13.99
C TYR A 152 8.23 -5.12 -13.26
N GLN A 153 9.07 -4.20 -12.81
CA GLN A 153 10.42 -4.48 -12.33
C GLN A 153 10.48 -5.10 -10.93
N TRP A 154 9.38 -5.03 -10.16
CA TRP A 154 9.37 -5.36 -8.73
C TRP A 154 8.56 -6.62 -8.39
N TYR A 155 8.45 -7.58 -9.31
CA TYR A 155 7.76 -8.85 -9.05
C TYR A 155 8.32 -9.63 -7.86
N GLU A 156 9.61 -9.47 -7.57
CA GLU A 156 10.23 -10.07 -6.39
C GLU A 156 9.67 -9.51 -5.08
N ASP A 157 9.26 -8.26 -5.06
CA ASP A 157 8.65 -7.60 -3.90
C ASP A 157 7.12 -7.74 -3.89
N GLY A 158 6.55 -8.28 -4.97
CA GLY A 158 5.14 -8.46 -5.17
C GLY A 158 4.43 -7.18 -5.57
N TYR A 159 3.12 -7.30 -5.75
CA TYR A 159 2.23 -6.17 -6.01
C TYR A 159 1.02 -6.27 -5.09
N LYS A 160 0.65 -5.17 -4.46
CA LYS A 160 -0.56 -5.10 -3.65
C LYS A 160 -1.25 -3.75 -3.77
N LEU A 161 -2.56 -3.78 -3.75
CA LEU A 161 -3.40 -2.61 -3.47
C LEU A 161 -3.74 -2.62 -1.98
N VAL A 162 -3.63 -1.47 -1.33
CA VAL A 162 -3.96 -1.31 0.08
C VAL A 162 -4.99 -0.19 0.23
N GLU A 163 -6.15 -0.52 0.76
CA GLU A 163 -7.23 0.46 0.99
C GLU A 163 -6.79 1.53 2.00
N VAL A 164 -7.04 2.80 1.70
CA VAL A 164 -6.63 3.95 2.53
C VAL A 164 -7.73 5.02 2.61
N PRO A 165 -7.71 5.92 3.62
CA PRO A 165 -8.71 6.96 3.82
C PRO A 165 -8.49 8.23 2.97
N TYR A 166 -7.61 8.19 1.96
CA TYR A 166 -7.35 9.27 1.01
C TYR A 166 -7.37 8.72 -0.42
N LEU A 167 -7.19 9.55 -1.46
CA LEU A 167 -7.36 9.13 -2.86
C LEU A 167 -6.45 7.97 -3.31
N GLY A 168 -5.28 7.87 -2.75
CA GLY A 168 -4.29 6.83 -3.06
C GLY A 168 -2.94 7.44 -3.40
N MET A 169 -1.92 6.57 -3.45
CA MET A 169 -0.54 6.90 -3.78
C MET A 169 0.13 5.71 -4.47
N GLU A 170 1.09 6.00 -5.36
CA GLU A 170 1.85 5.03 -6.15
C GLU A 170 3.02 4.40 -5.38
N HIS A 171 2.92 4.19 -4.08
CA HIS A 171 3.98 3.59 -3.27
C HIS A 171 4.42 2.23 -3.83
N GLN A 172 5.72 2.09 -4.11
CA GLN A 172 6.31 0.89 -4.72
C GLN A 172 5.89 -0.40 -4.01
N SER A 173 5.36 -1.38 -4.76
CA SER A 173 4.88 -2.69 -4.29
C SER A 173 3.75 -2.66 -3.25
N ALA A 174 3.30 -1.48 -2.82
CA ALA A 174 2.20 -1.27 -1.88
C ALA A 174 1.36 -0.04 -2.28
N VAL A 175 0.85 -0.07 -3.49
CA VAL A 175 0.02 0.99 -4.04
C VAL A 175 -1.22 1.19 -3.19
N THR A 176 -1.44 2.41 -2.71
CA THR A 176 -2.59 2.70 -1.87
C THR A 176 -3.81 3.11 -2.70
N TYR A 177 -4.98 2.63 -2.27
CA TYR A 177 -6.25 2.75 -2.98
C TYR A 177 -7.32 3.39 -2.07
N GLY A 178 -7.81 4.55 -2.42
CA GLY A 178 -8.75 5.30 -1.57
C GLY A 178 -10.04 5.74 -2.25
N ASN A 179 -10.45 5.08 -3.34
CA ASN A 179 -11.63 5.47 -4.13
C ASN A 179 -12.96 4.89 -3.61
N GLY A 180 -12.93 4.19 -2.47
CA GLY A 180 -14.13 3.66 -1.83
C GLY A 180 -14.91 2.65 -2.68
N PHE A 181 -14.28 2.00 -3.67
CA PHE A 181 -14.93 1.10 -4.63
C PHE A 181 -16.11 1.75 -5.36
N SER A 182 -16.09 3.07 -5.53
CA SER A 182 -17.19 3.83 -6.08
C SER A 182 -17.39 3.55 -7.58
N ILE A 183 -18.65 3.44 -7.95
CA ILE A 183 -19.11 3.36 -9.34
C ILE A 183 -19.54 4.77 -9.75
N TYR A 184 -18.78 5.39 -10.66
CA TYR A 184 -19.15 6.70 -11.18
C TYR A 184 -20.27 6.54 -12.22
N ASN A 185 -21.43 7.16 -12.00
CA ASN A 185 -22.61 7.13 -12.89
C ASN A 185 -23.08 5.72 -13.30
N GLY A 186 -23.01 4.73 -12.40
CA GLY A 186 -23.44 3.36 -12.70
C GLY A 186 -22.45 2.55 -13.55
N VAL A 187 -21.37 3.18 -13.98
CA VAL A 187 -20.27 2.53 -14.68
C VAL A 187 -19.12 2.37 -13.68
N ARG A 188 -18.63 1.15 -13.51
CA ARG A 188 -17.33 0.97 -12.84
C ARG A 188 -16.35 1.88 -13.55
N SER A 189 -15.76 2.83 -12.83
CA SER A 189 -14.80 3.74 -13.42
C SER A 189 -13.67 2.93 -14.02
N LYS A 190 -13.66 2.78 -15.36
CA LYS A 190 -12.56 2.14 -16.09
C LYS A 190 -11.26 2.94 -16.02
N SER A 191 -11.36 4.19 -15.56
CA SER A 191 -10.20 5.09 -15.41
C SER A 191 -9.45 4.90 -14.11
N TRP A 192 -9.93 4.06 -13.23
CA TRP A 192 -9.51 4.08 -11.85
C TRP A 192 -8.25 3.32 -11.48
N PRO A 193 -7.87 2.19 -12.06
CA PRO A 193 -6.57 1.61 -11.73
C PRO A 193 -5.38 2.51 -12.09
N MET A 194 -5.63 3.61 -12.81
CA MET A 194 -4.54 4.48 -13.29
C MET A 194 -3.94 5.42 -12.25
N TYR A 195 -4.60 5.66 -11.12
CA TYR A 195 -4.04 6.53 -10.08
C TYR A 195 -3.19 5.78 -9.05
N GLY A 196 -3.01 4.51 -9.20
CA GLY A 196 -2.29 3.70 -8.25
C GLY A 196 -1.26 2.76 -8.90
N VAL A 197 -0.90 2.98 -10.16
CA VAL A 197 0.10 2.15 -10.86
C VAL A 197 1.17 3.01 -11.47
#